data_43d1651b47f4ad1158f32de9bb064e32
#
_entry.id   43d1651b47f4ad1158f32de9bb064e32
#
_cell.length_a   1.000
_cell.length_b   1.000
_cell.length_c   1.000
_cell.angle_alpha   90.00
_cell.angle_beta   90.00
_cell.angle_gamma   90.00
#
_symmetry.space_group_name_H-M   'P 1'
#
loop_
_entity.id
_entity.type
_entity.pdbx_description
1 polymer ?
#
loop_
_entity_poly.entity_id
_entity_poly.type
_entity_poly.pdbx_seq_one_letter_code
_entity_poly.pdbx_strand_id
1 'polypeptide(L)'
;YFPSPELSQIVVCSIGIFGTRKDKMAIKNPNIPASAYVGNVTLIQPSQGSRLYEDDSGSILIGQPPEVLKGLLLHGITKFDTLILPDVKEKSGSLTNSLEFPLYFFLFMSKGLEQGRKLNLVGEATDISQALRLLRITLFGPTREELEGWQTDRTLADEWLAASDELALKDKYGETIPIEGFFNIMPFKNGWVKIGEQTISHIDSDVFEIANGGGSTRIDLNEDTHIEPPYQVEPDYVPGGLVKMGIEVLGGASGFTPTEPCTGLAFCYNGEYLLIDAIPFLDQHLFARGISKNQVAAVFLTHLHDDHSSLFPLMLMPHRVDLITTREIFNMAMEKIACGVGWTLRAVCEHFNLVEVQPGVRLNYFGLTIEPHVTVHSIPTIGATFSTINKGIEREICVVGDNHSMDAVREMTQRGLIRESTTKNLE
;
A
#
# COMPACT_ATOMS: atom_id res chain seq x y z
N TYR A 1 36.34 34.93 13.53
CA TYR A 1 35.49 33.88 14.13
C TYR A 1 34.18 33.87 13.38
N PHE A 2 34.00 33.00 12.43
CA PHE A 2 32.69 32.67 11.83
C PHE A 2 32.18 31.42 12.54
N PRO A 3 30.92 31.41 13.01
CA PRO A 3 30.33 30.19 13.54
C PRO A 3 30.15 29.19 12.41
N SER A 4 30.48 27.92 12.69
CA SER A 4 30.22 26.78 11.82
C SER A 4 28.75 26.72 11.44
N PRO A 5 28.38 26.43 10.18
CA PRO A 5 26.98 26.25 9.82
C PRO A 5 26.45 24.98 10.49
N GLU A 6 25.46 25.15 11.36
CA GLU A 6 24.71 24.03 11.92
C GLU A 6 23.99 23.30 10.76
N LEU A 7 24.31 22.02 10.60
CA LEU A 7 23.60 21.10 9.73
C LEU A 7 22.16 20.95 10.25
N SER A 8 21.20 21.54 9.55
CA SER A 8 19.80 21.28 9.85
C SER A 8 19.40 19.96 9.15
N GLN A 9 19.51 18.86 9.86
CA GLN A 9 18.95 17.58 9.44
C GLN A 9 17.46 17.53 9.80
N ILE A 10 16.61 17.26 8.82
CA ILE A 10 15.22 16.88 9.05
C ILE A 10 15.14 15.38 8.84
N VAL A 11 14.90 14.65 9.92
CA VAL A 11 14.68 13.21 9.90
C VAL A 11 13.17 12.96 9.86
N VAL A 12 12.66 12.38 8.79
CA VAL A 12 11.27 11.94 8.69
C VAL A 12 11.24 10.44 8.90
N CYS A 13 10.74 10.01 10.05
CA CYS A 13 10.55 8.60 10.37
C CYS A 13 9.07 8.25 10.29
N SER A 14 8.71 7.26 9.48
CA SER A 14 7.42 6.60 9.59
C SER A 14 7.49 5.60 10.75
N ILE A 15 6.98 5.99 11.92
CA ILE A 15 6.91 5.08 13.06
C ILE A 15 5.56 4.37 13.00
N GLY A 16 5.56 3.11 12.62
CA GLY A 16 4.42 2.22 12.81
C GLY A 16 4.26 1.92 14.30
N ILE A 17 3.55 2.76 15.05
CA ILE A 17 3.26 2.50 16.46
C ILE A 17 1.96 1.71 16.55
N PHE A 18 2.03 0.42 16.85
CA PHE A 18 0.92 -0.33 17.41
C PHE A 18 0.67 0.12 18.85
N GLY A 19 -0.01 1.24 19.03
CA GLY A 19 -0.40 1.78 20.32
C GLY A 19 -1.90 1.68 20.51
N THR A 20 -2.36 0.79 21.41
CA THR A 20 -3.75 0.75 21.85
C THR A 20 -4.09 1.97 22.69
N ARG A 21 -4.57 3.03 22.08
CA ARG A 21 -5.25 4.11 22.79
C ARG A 21 -6.75 3.93 22.65
N LYS A 22 -7.39 3.56 23.76
CA LYS A 22 -8.85 3.57 23.89
C LYS A 22 -9.31 5.03 24.05
N ASP A 23 -9.53 5.72 22.95
CA ASP A 23 -10.32 6.94 22.97
C ASP A 23 -11.55 6.77 22.08
N LYS A 24 -12.69 6.68 22.75
CA LYS A 24 -14.00 6.69 22.14
C LYS A 24 -14.30 8.11 21.67
N MET A 25 -14.11 8.39 20.40
CA MET A 25 -14.81 9.47 19.70
C MET A 25 -15.43 8.93 18.44
N ALA A 26 -16.75 8.73 18.49
CA ALA A 26 -17.54 8.54 17.29
C ALA A 26 -17.65 9.90 16.59
N ILE A 27 -16.77 10.17 15.65
CA ILE A 27 -16.89 11.33 14.75
C ILE A 27 -17.94 10.92 13.71
N LYS A 28 -19.13 11.51 13.79
CA LYS A 28 -20.14 11.41 12.73
C LYS A 28 -19.66 12.23 11.54
N ASN A 29 -19.17 11.56 10.50
CA ASN A 29 -18.92 12.19 9.20
C ASN A 29 -20.28 12.42 8.51
N PRO A 30 -20.66 13.66 8.14
CA PRO A 30 -21.96 13.96 7.53
C PRO A 30 -22.13 13.39 6.11
N ASN A 31 -21.08 12.88 5.49
CA ASN A 31 -21.11 12.33 4.13
C ASN A 31 -21.20 10.79 4.08
N ILE A 32 -21.48 10.13 5.20
CA ILE A 32 -21.64 8.68 5.23
C ILE A 32 -23.05 8.33 4.76
N PRO A 33 -23.25 7.61 3.64
CA PRO A 33 -24.55 7.15 3.21
C PRO A 33 -25.21 6.30 4.30
N ALA A 34 -26.52 6.48 4.49
CA ALA A 34 -27.26 5.73 5.49
C ALA A 34 -27.21 4.23 5.19
N SER A 35 -26.98 3.41 6.22
CA SER A 35 -27.16 1.96 6.12
C SER A 35 -28.61 1.63 5.75
N ALA A 36 -28.80 0.84 4.70
CA ALA A 36 -30.11 0.33 4.33
C ALA A 36 -30.37 -0.97 5.09
N TYR A 37 -31.49 -1.03 5.80
CA TYR A 37 -31.95 -2.24 6.47
C TYR A 37 -33.08 -2.88 5.66
N VAL A 38 -32.88 -4.14 5.24
CA VAL A 38 -33.91 -4.94 4.58
C VAL A 38 -34.05 -6.26 5.37
N GLY A 39 -35.00 -6.32 6.27
CA GLY A 39 -35.15 -7.46 7.21
C GLY A 39 -33.95 -7.56 8.17
N ASN A 40 -33.35 -8.74 8.28
CA ASN A 40 -32.14 -9.00 9.10
C ASN A 40 -30.82 -8.72 8.35
N VAL A 41 -30.88 -8.01 7.22
CA VAL A 41 -29.70 -7.71 6.38
C VAL A 41 -29.28 -6.26 6.57
N THR A 42 -28.01 -6.03 6.81
CA THR A 42 -27.36 -4.71 6.82
C THR A 42 -26.48 -4.58 5.60
N LEU A 43 -26.67 -3.52 4.82
CA LEU A 43 -25.80 -3.14 3.71
C LEU A 43 -25.17 -1.78 4.02
N ILE A 44 -23.84 -1.75 4.06
CA ILE A 44 -23.05 -0.55 4.35
C ILE A 44 -22.14 -0.29 3.16
N GLN A 45 -21.91 0.98 2.84
CA GLN A 45 -20.89 1.42 1.89
C GLN A 45 -19.70 1.99 2.67
N PRO A 46 -18.64 1.20 2.93
CA PRO A 46 -17.47 1.68 3.66
C PRO A 46 -16.73 2.80 2.92
N SER A 47 -16.65 2.67 1.60
CA SER A 47 -16.11 3.66 0.66
C SER A 47 -16.75 3.47 -0.71
N GLN A 48 -16.61 4.43 -1.59
CA GLN A 48 -17.04 4.25 -2.99
C GLN A 48 -16.27 3.09 -3.63
N GLY A 49 -16.94 2.28 -4.42
CA GLY A 49 -16.39 1.05 -5.01
C GLY A 49 -16.38 -0.15 -4.05
N SER A 50 -16.98 -0.04 -2.86
CA SER A 50 -17.12 -1.16 -1.93
C SER A 50 -18.51 -1.25 -1.30
N ARG A 51 -18.91 -2.47 -0.93
CA ARG A 51 -20.11 -2.76 -0.12
C ARG A 51 -19.77 -3.80 0.95
N LEU A 52 -20.26 -3.58 2.15
CA LEU A 52 -20.25 -4.59 3.21
C LEU A 52 -21.67 -5.08 3.41
N TYR A 53 -21.89 -6.36 3.12
CA TYR A 53 -23.13 -7.08 3.41
C TYR A 53 -22.96 -7.83 4.72
N GLU A 54 -23.94 -7.75 5.60
CA GLU A 54 -23.94 -8.47 6.88
C GLU A 54 -25.33 -9.05 7.18
N ASP A 55 -25.37 -10.32 7.55
CA ASP A 55 -26.56 -11.01 8.07
C ASP A 55 -26.18 -11.94 9.23
N ASP A 56 -27.14 -12.75 9.69
CA ASP A 56 -26.92 -13.70 10.81
C ASP A 56 -25.91 -14.80 10.45
N SER A 57 -25.61 -15.03 9.17
CA SER A 57 -24.69 -16.07 8.68
C SER A 57 -23.25 -15.60 8.54
N GLY A 58 -23.02 -14.29 8.49
CA GLY A 58 -21.69 -13.71 8.35
C GLY A 58 -21.65 -12.37 7.64
N SER A 59 -20.45 -11.86 7.42
CA SER A 59 -20.22 -10.56 6.79
C SER A 59 -19.29 -10.67 5.58
N ILE A 60 -19.66 -9.99 4.51
CA ILE A 60 -19.03 -10.09 3.19
C ILE A 60 -18.63 -8.69 2.73
N LEU A 61 -17.34 -8.48 2.51
CA LEU A 61 -16.81 -7.26 1.87
C LEU A 61 -16.68 -7.50 0.36
N ILE A 62 -17.28 -6.63 -0.45
CA ILE A 62 -17.32 -6.71 -1.91
C ILE A 62 -16.68 -5.44 -2.47
N GLY A 63 -15.66 -5.59 -3.33
CA GLY A 63 -14.83 -4.49 -3.82
C GLY A 63 -13.85 -3.97 -2.77
N GLN A 64 -12.62 -3.75 -3.19
CA GLN A 64 -11.49 -3.35 -2.33
C GLN A 64 -10.78 -2.14 -2.92
N PRO A 65 -11.43 -0.95 -2.97
CA PRO A 65 -10.75 0.27 -3.39
C PRO A 65 -9.62 0.63 -2.41
N PRO A 66 -8.67 1.48 -2.80
CA PRO A 66 -7.63 1.95 -1.91
C PRO A 66 -8.20 2.47 -0.59
N GLU A 67 -7.52 2.20 0.51
CA GLU A 67 -7.90 2.64 1.86
C GLU A 67 -9.32 2.21 2.32
N VAL A 68 -9.91 1.17 1.74
CA VAL A 68 -11.23 0.64 2.18
C VAL A 68 -11.21 0.28 3.68
N LEU A 69 -10.06 -0.12 4.23
CA LEU A 69 -9.89 -0.35 5.66
C LEU A 69 -10.24 0.89 6.48
N LYS A 70 -9.80 2.07 6.05
CA LYS A 70 -10.12 3.33 6.74
C LYS A 70 -11.64 3.58 6.74
N GLY A 71 -12.29 3.31 5.63
CA GLY A 71 -13.76 3.37 5.53
C GLY A 71 -14.45 2.41 6.50
N LEU A 72 -13.99 1.16 6.59
CA LEU A 72 -14.50 0.19 7.56
C LEU A 72 -14.36 0.70 9.01
N LEU A 73 -13.20 1.26 9.36
CA LEU A 73 -12.95 1.80 10.71
C LEU A 73 -13.83 3.02 11.01
N LEU A 74 -14.07 3.93 10.05
CA LEU A 74 -14.94 5.09 10.21
C LEU A 74 -16.40 4.68 10.45
N HIS A 75 -16.85 3.56 9.88
CA HIS A 75 -18.17 2.99 10.15
C HIS A 75 -18.23 2.14 11.42
N GLY A 76 -17.14 1.99 12.16
CA GLY A 76 -17.08 1.17 13.36
C GLY A 76 -17.16 -0.33 13.09
N ILE A 77 -16.89 -0.75 11.86
CA ILE A 77 -16.82 -2.17 11.49
C ILE A 77 -15.59 -2.79 12.16
N THR A 78 -15.75 -3.97 12.71
CA THR A 78 -14.67 -4.68 13.41
C THR A 78 -14.38 -6.06 12.85
N LYS A 79 -15.21 -6.55 11.92
CA LYS A 79 -15.03 -7.89 11.33
C LYS A 79 -15.67 -7.98 9.95
N PHE A 80 -15.11 -8.84 9.13
CA PHE A 80 -15.75 -9.52 8.02
C PHE A 80 -15.10 -10.90 7.84
N ASP A 81 -15.79 -11.82 7.15
CA ASP A 81 -15.38 -13.22 7.04
C ASP A 81 -15.17 -13.65 5.59
N THR A 82 -15.65 -12.86 4.66
CA THR A 82 -15.60 -13.14 3.21
C THR A 82 -15.22 -11.90 2.45
N LEU A 83 -14.37 -12.08 1.43
CA LEU A 83 -13.94 -11.07 0.48
C LEU A 83 -14.34 -11.51 -0.92
N ILE A 84 -15.11 -10.66 -1.64
CA ILE A 84 -15.44 -10.89 -3.05
C ILE A 84 -14.60 -9.93 -3.90
N LEU A 85 -13.84 -10.49 -4.83
CA LEU A 85 -13.01 -9.72 -5.76
C LEU A 85 -13.90 -9.06 -6.82
N PRO A 86 -13.65 -7.77 -7.19
CA PRO A 86 -14.34 -7.11 -8.28
C PRO A 86 -13.81 -7.60 -9.65
N ASP A 87 -14.65 -7.54 -10.68
CA ASP A 87 -14.25 -7.85 -12.05
C ASP A 87 -13.51 -6.67 -12.70
N VAL A 88 -14.07 -5.46 -12.52
CA VAL A 88 -13.49 -4.21 -13.00
C VAL A 88 -12.33 -3.83 -12.10
N LYS A 89 -11.10 -3.79 -12.65
CA LYS A 89 -9.87 -3.59 -11.89
C LYS A 89 -9.51 -2.13 -11.65
N GLU A 90 -10.18 -1.22 -12.34
CA GLU A 90 -9.90 0.22 -12.30
C GLU A 90 -11.18 1.02 -12.48
N LYS A 91 -11.34 2.09 -11.70
CA LYS A 91 -12.39 3.10 -11.85
C LYS A 91 -11.80 4.49 -11.63
N SER A 92 -11.95 5.37 -12.61
CA SER A 92 -11.53 6.78 -12.51
C SER A 92 -10.07 6.98 -12.06
N GLY A 93 -9.18 6.11 -12.51
CA GLY A 93 -7.75 6.19 -12.20
C GLY A 93 -7.35 5.56 -10.87
N SER A 94 -8.27 4.91 -10.16
CA SER A 94 -7.99 4.16 -8.94
C SER A 94 -8.18 2.66 -9.16
N LEU A 95 -7.32 1.85 -8.56
CA LEU A 95 -7.50 0.41 -8.52
C LEU A 95 -8.71 0.04 -7.64
N THR A 96 -9.37 -1.07 -7.94
CA THR A 96 -10.55 -1.56 -7.22
C THR A 96 -10.26 -2.78 -6.36
N ASN A 97 -9.02 -3.26 -6.36
CA ASN A 97 -8.59 -4.51 -5.72
C ASN A 97 -7.30 -4.34 -4.89
N SER A 98 -7.25 -3.32 -4.04
CA SER A 98 -6.22 -3.14 -3.01
C SER A 98 -6.46 -4.12 -1.87
N LEU A 99 -5.75 -5.25 -1.88
CA LEU A 99 -6.08 -6.44 -1.08
C LEU A 99 -5.31 -6.55 0.23
N GLU A 100 -4.17 -5.88 0.35
CA GLU A 100 -3.27 -6.00 1.49
C GLU A 100 -3.94 -5.56 2.79
N PHE A 101 -4.50 -4.34 2.82
CA PHE A 101 -5.15 -3.82 4.03
C PHE A 101 -6.45 -4.54 4.40
N PRO A 102 -7.31 -4.99 3.48
CA PRO A 102 -8.40 -5.93 3.81
C PRO A 102 -7.92 -7.22 4.46
N LEU A 103 -6.82 -7.82 3.99
CA LEU A 103 -6.25 -8.98 4.63
C LEU A 103 -5.75 -8.66 6.05
N TYR A 104 -5.01 -7.56 6.24
CA TYR A 104 -4.56 -7.13 7.57
C TYR A 104 -5.73 -6.84 8.51
N PHE A 105 -6.80 -6.21 8.01
CA PHE A 105 -8.01 -6.00 8.80
C PHE A 105 -8.58 -7.33 9.30
N PHE A 106 -8.71 -8.34 8.42
CA PHE A 106 -9.18 -9.66 8.80
C PHE A 106 -8.24 -10.33 9.82
N LEU A 107 -6.94 -10.31 9.56
CA LEU A 107 -5.96 -11.00 10.41
C LEU A 107 -5.89 -10.39 11.82
N PHE A 108 -5.88 -9.06 11.93
CA PHE A 108 -5.62 -8.36 13.18
C PHE A 108 -6.89 -7.80 13.83
N MET A 109 -7.71 -7.03 13.10
CA MET A 109 -8.91 -6.40 13.67
C MET A 109 -10.03 -7.40 13.88
N SER A 110 -10.28 -8.28 12.89
CA SER A 110 -11.25 -9.38 13.02
C SER A 110 -10.69 -10.56 13.81
N LYS A 111 -9.44 -10.49 14.32
CA LYS A 111 -8.75 -11.54 15.07
C LYS A 111 -8.64 -12.88 14.33
N GLY A 112 -8.60 -12.85 13.00
CA GLY A 112 -8.51 -14.05 12.17
C GLY A 112 -7.26 -14.88 12.51
N LEU A 113 -6.11 -14.23 12.63
CA LEU A 113 -4.84 -14.89 12.96
C LEU A 113 -4.86 -15.49 14.37
N GLU A 114 -5.29 -14.73 15.38
CA GLU A 114 -5.37 -15.19 16.77
C GLU A 114 -6.28 -16.42 16.93
N GLN A 115 -7.39 -16.45 16.17
CA GLN A 115 -8.38 -17.51 16.22
C GLN A 115 -8.10 -18.67 15.24
N GLY A 116 -7.03 -18.58 14.46
CA GLY A 116 -6.71 -19.57 13.43
C GLY A 116 -7.77 -19.69 12.33
N ARG A 117 -8.52 -18.59 12.07
CA ARG A 117 -9.53 -18.54 11.01
C ARG A 117 -8.90 -18.16 9.68
N LYS A 118 -9.53 -18.60 8.60
CA LYS A 118 -9.17 -18.24 7.24
C LYS A 118 -10.24 -17.33 6.63
N LEU A 119 -9.78 -16.35 5.85
CA LEU A 119 -10.64 -15.47 5.08
C LEU A 119 -11.18 -16.21 3.85
N ASN A 120 -12.48 -16.20 3.62
CA ASN A 120 -13.03 -16.73 2.38
C ASN A 120 -12.72 -15.75 1.24
N LEU A 121 -11.99 -16.20 0.24
CA LEU A 121 -11.64 -15.43 -0.96
C LEU A 121 -12.46 -15.94 -2.15
N VAL A 122 -13.40 -15.11 -2.59
CA VAL A 122 -14.37 -15.42 -3.65
C VAL A 122 -14.08 -14.57 -4.89
N GLY A 123 -14.18 -15.16 -6.07
CA GLY A 123 -13.98 -14.47 -7.35
C GLY A 123 -13.85 -15.45 -8.51
N GLU A 124 -13.53 -14.94 -9.68
CA GLU A 124 -13.13 -15.80 -10.79
C GLU A 124 -11.76 -16.46 -10.51
N ALA A 125 -11.53 -17.66 -11.00
CA ALA A 125 -10.31 -18.40 -10.68
C ALA A 125 -9.03 -17.67 -11.11
N THR A 126 -9.07 -16.95 -12.22
CA THR A 126 -7.97 -16.11 -12.71
C THR A 126 -7.68 -14.95 -11.79
N ASP A 127 -8.73 -14.27 -11.32
CA ASP A 127 -8.60 -13.12 -10.42
C ASP A 127 -8.07 -13.52 -9.05
N ILE A 128 -8.54 -14.64 -8.52
CA ILE A 128 -8.01 -15.22 -7.28
C ILE A 128 -6.52 -15.53 -7.43
N SER A 129 -6.09 -16.13 -8.56
CA SER A 129 -4.69 -16.44 -8.81
C SER A 129 -3.82 -15.18 -8.85
N GLN A 130 -4.30 -14.11 -9.51
CA GLN A 130 -3.63 -12.81 -9.56
C GLN A 130 -3.57 -12.15 -8.17
N ALA A 131 -4.67 -12.20 -7.42
CA ALA A 131 -4.76 -11.68 -6.06
C ALA A 131 -3.76 -12.35 -5.11
N LEU A 132 -3.67 -13.67 -5.13
CA LEU A 132 -2.71 -14.42 -4.31
C LEU A 132 -1.27 -14.09 -4.70
N ARG A 133 -0.98 -13.96 -6.00
CA ARG A 133 0.35 -13.58 -6.49
C ARG A 133 0.72 -12.17 -6.06
N LEU A 134 -0.20 -11.20 -6.18
CA LEU A 134 -0.02 -9.83 -5.69
C LEU A 134 0.28 -9.83 -4.19
N LEU A 135 -0.55 -10.50 -3.39
CA LEU A 135 -0.39 -10.57 -1.95
C LEU A 135 0.90 -11.26 -1.53
N ARG A 136 1.34 -12.31 -2.26
CA ARG A 136 2.64 -12.94 -1.99
C ARG A 136 3.78 -11.93 -2.10
N ILE A 137 3.79 -11.15 -3.17
CA ILE A 137 4.85 -10.16 -3.41
C ILE A 137 4.85 -9.07 -2.35
N THR A 138 3.68 -8.60 -1.93
CA THR A 138 3.56 -7.52 -0.95
C THR A 138 3.79 -7.97 0.49
N LEU A 139 3.50 -9.22 0.85
CA LEU A 139 3.68 -9.71 2.22
C LEU A 139 5.04 -10.37 2.46
N PHE A 140 5.58 -11.05 1.46
CA PHE A 140 6.79 -11.88 1.62
C PHE A 140 7.98 -11.40 0.77
N GLY A 141 7.75 -10.42 -0.12
CA GLY A 141 8.79 -9.99 -1.05
C GLY A 141 9.18 -11.05 -2.08
N PRO A 142 10.40 -10.97 -2.63
CA PRO A 142 10.88 -11.87 -3.66
C PRO A 142 11.36 -13.21 -3.08
N THR A 143 11.28 -14.27 -3.87
CA THR A 143 11.93 -15.53 -3.55
C THR A 143 13.44 -15.46 -3.85
N ARG A 144 14.20 -16.45 -3.36
CA ARG A 144 15.62 -16.56 -3.69
C ARG A 144 15.86 -16.72 -5.19
N GLU A 145 15.04 -17.53 -5.87
CA GLU A 145 15.14 -17.76 -7.30
C GLU A 145 14.87 -16.49 -8.10
N GLU A 146 13.93 -15.65 -7.65
CA GLU A 146 13.65 -14.34 -8.26
C GLU A 146 14.85 -13.40 -8.10
N LEU A 147 15.44 -13.31 -6.90
CA LEU A 147 16.63 -12.49 -6.64
C LEU A 147 17.85 -12.96 -7.46
N GLU A 148 18.08 -14.28 -7.56
CA GLU A 148 19.12 -14.85 -8.39
C GLU A 148 18.88 -14.55 -9.88
N GLY A 149 17.64 -14.66 -10.34
CA GLY A 149 17.24 -14.32 -11.72
C GLY A 149 17.44 -12.85 -12.06
N TRP A 150 17.31 -11.96 -11.09
CA TRP A 150 17.58 -10.52 -11.23
C TRP A 150 19.04 -10.15 -11.02
N GLN A 151 19.91 -11.11 -10.71
CA GLN A 151 21.35 -10.92 -10.44
C GLN A 151 21.62 -10.00 -9.24
N THR A 152 20.77 -10.07 -8.23
CA THR A 152 20.91 -9.31 -6.98
C THR A 152 22.21 -9.70 -6.28
N ASP A 153 22.89 -8.71 -5.66
CA ASP A 153 24.04 -9.00 -4.82
C ASP A 153 23.67 -10.01 -3.72
N ARG A 154 24.49 -11.05 -3.59
CA ARG A 154 24.18 -12.17 -2.70
C ARG A 154 24.01 -11.73 -1.24
N THR A 155 24.87 -10.81 -0.78
CA THR A 155 24.82 -10.33 0.61
C THR A 155 23.55 -9.54 0.88
N LEU A 156 23.14 -8.72 -0.07
CA LEU A 156 21.87 -7.97 -0.01
C LEU A 156 20.66 -8.90 -0.08
N ALA A 157 20.69 -9.90 -0.95
CA ALA A 157 19.64 -10.90 -1.06
C ALA A 157 19.48 -11.70 0.26
N ASP A 158 20.59 -12.14 0.85
CA ASP A 158 20.58 -12.88 2.12
C ASP A 158 20.01 -12.03 3.26
N GLU A 159 20.33 -10.74 3.32
CA GLU A 159 19.80 -9.80 4.32
C GLU A 159 18.29 -9.58 4.17
N TRP A 160 17.81 -9.32 2.95
CA TRP A 160 16.38 -9.13 2.70
C TRP A 160 15.56 -10.38 2.99
N LEU A 161 16.04 -11.56 2.57
CA LEU A 161 15.36 -12.82 2.86
C LEU A 161 15.32 -13.13 4.36
N ALA A 162 16.42 -12.86 5.07
CA ALA A 162 16.47 -13.05 6.53
C ALA A 162 15.51 -12.11 7.26
N ALA A 163 15.44 -10.84 6.85
CA ALA A 163 14.48 -9.87 7.40
C ALA A 163 13.03 -10.29 7.11
N SER A 164 12.75 -10.69 5.87
CA SER A 164 11.40 -11.12 5.47
C SER A 164 10.95 -12.36 6.25
N ASP A 165 11.81 -13.37 6.41
CA ASP A 165 11.48 -14.57 7.19
C ASP A 165 11.28 -14.26 8.68
N GLU A 166 12.14 -13.41 9.27
CA GLU A 166 12.00 -13.01 10.68
C GLU A 166 10.68 -12.29 10.96
N LEU A 167 10.27 -11.40 10.05
CA LEU A 167 9.09 -10.55 10.19
C LEU A 167 7.82 -11.18 9.63
N ALA A 168 7.92 -12.31 8.94
CA ALA A 168 6.77 -13.02 8.38
C ALA A 168 5.80 -13.49 9.47
N LEU A 169 4.52 -13.56 9.12
CA LEU A 169 3.49 -14.13 10.01
C LEU A 169 3.70 -15.63 10.14
N LYS A 170 3.84 -16.09 11.38
CA LYS A 170 4.14 -17.49 11.71
C LYS A 170 2.96 -18.17 12.39
N ASP A 171 2.86 -19.45 12.19
CA ASP A 171 1.89 -20.29 12.87
C ASP A 171 2.33 -20.58 14.34
N LYS A 172 1.50 -21.34 15.06
CA LYS A 172 1.79 -21.75 16.44
C LYS A 172 3.04 -22.63 16.62
N TYR A 173 3.61 -23.13 15.53
CA TYR A 173 4.83 -23.94 15.53
C TYR A 173 6.07 -23.13 15.13
N GLY A 174 5.89 -21.84 14.78
CA GLY A 174 6.96 -20.95 14.33
C GLY A 174 7.27 -21.05 12.84
N GLU A 175 6.43 -21.75 12.07
CA GLU A 175 6.59 -21.86 10.62
C GLU A 175 5.88 -20.70 9.91
N THR A 176 6.51 -20.13 8.89
CA THR A 176 5.93 -19.06 8.08
C THR A 176 4.66 -19.56 7.38
N ILE A 177 3.54 -18.86 7.58
CA ILE A 177 2.26 -19.18 6.95
C ILE A 177 2.31 -18.75 5.48
N PRO A 178 2.21 -19.69 4.51
CA PRO A 178 2.18 -19.29 3.10
C PRO A 178 0.91 -18.51 2.79
N ILE A 179 0.92 -17.71 1.69
CA ILE A 179 -0.21 -16.82 1.37
C ILE A 179 -1.55 -17.56 1.28
N GLU A 180 -1.58 -18.76 0.72
CA GLU A 180 -2.78 -19.60 0.62
C GLU A 180 -3.26 -20.07 2.00
N GLY A 181 -2.37 -20.07 2.99
CA GLY A 181 -2.69 -20.45 4.38
C GLY A 181 -3.68 -19.50 5.04
N PHE A 182 -3.75 -18.25 4.61
CA PHE A 182 -4.69 -17.25 5.14
C PHE A 182 -6.10 -17.37 4.56
N PHE A 183 -6.30 -18.15 3.48
CA PHE A 183 -7.55 -18.16 2.74
C PHE A 183 -8.23 -19.52 2.65
N ASN A 184 -9.56 -19.50 2.60
CA ASN A 184 -10.38 -20.51 1.96
C ASN A 184 -10.64 -20.02 0.54
N ILE A 185 -9.99 -20.65 -0.44
CA ILE A 185 -10.06 -20.24 -1.85
C ILE A 185 -11.36 -20.81 -2.45
N MET A 186 -12.25 -19.91 -2.89
CA MET A 186 -13.60 -20.25 -3.31
C MET A 186 -13.95 -19.62 -4.68
N PRO A 187 -13.44 -20.18 -5.79
CA PRO A 187 -13.77 -19.68 -7.12
C PRO A 187 -15.24 -19.95 -7.45
N PHE A 188 -15.84 -19.03 -8.22
CA PHE A 188 -17.17 -19.27 -8.78
C PHE A 188 -17.19 -20.51 -9.64
N LYS A 189 -18.21 -21.34 -9.44
CA LYS A 189 -18.51 -22.54 -10.26
C LYS A 189 -19.87 -22.34 -10.92
N ASN A 190 -19.90 -22.25 -12.24
CA ASN A 190 -21.10 -21.92 -12.98
C ASN A 190 -21.76 -20.61 -12.51
N GLY A 191 -20.94 -19.60 -12.14
CA GLY A 191 -21.40 -18.30 -11.71
C GLY A 191 -21.89 -18.21 -10.26
N TRP A 192 -21.67 -19.20 -9.40
CA TRP A 192 -22.04 -19.10 -7.98
C TRP A 192 -21.13 -19.89 -7.04
N VAL A 193 -21.22 -19.55 -5.75
CA VAL A 193 -20.54 -20.26 -4.64
C VAL A 193 -21.44 -20.25 -3.40
N LYS A 194 -21.32 -21.27 -2.56
CA LYS A 194 -22.05 -21.36 -1.28
C LYS A 194 -21.10 -21.31 -0.09
N ILE A 195 -21.44 -20.44 0.89
CA ILE A 195 -20.69 -20.26 2.14
C ILE A 195 -21.70 -20.35 3.30
N GLY A 196 -21.65 -21.44 4.06
CA GLY A 196 -22.65 -21.68 5.10
C GLY A 196 -24.07 -21.69 4.50
N GLU A 197 -24.94 -20.81 4.98
CA GLU A 197 -26.31 -20.65 4.48
C GLU A 197 -26.41 -19.64 3.32
N GLN A 198 -25.35 -18.86 3.05
CA GLN A 198 -25.34 -17.84 2.01
C GLN A 198 -24.98 -18.50 0.67
N THR A 199 -25.70 -18.11 -0.40
CA THR A 199 -25.36 -18.41 -1.78
C THR A 199 -25.02 -17.09 -2.47
N ILE A 200 -23.81 -16.98 -3.00
CA ILE A 200 -23.30 -15.81 -3.71
C ILE A 200 -23.30 -16.14 -5.19
N SER A 201 -24.06 -15.37 -5.97
CA SER A 201 -24.15 -15.51 -7.42
C SER A 201 -23.51 -14.30 -8.10
N HIS A 202 -22.67 -14.56 -9.07
CA HIS A 202 -22.09 -13.58 -9.98
C HIS A 202 -23.07 -13.41 -11.16
N ILE A 203 -23.77 -12.28 -11.22
CA ILE A 203 -24.89 -12.07 -12.16
C ILE A 203 -24.42 -11.37 -13.44
N ASP A 204 -23.54 -10.39 -13.31
CA ASP A 204 -22.94 -9.63 -14.39
C ASP A 204 -21.65 -9.01 -13.88
N SER A 205 -20.86 -8.35 -14.73
CA SER A 205 -19.62 -7.69 -14.33
C SER A 205 -19.87 -6.72 -13.16
N ASP A 206 -19.18 -6.94 -12.03
CA ASP A 206 -19.34 -6.20 -10.78
C ASP A 206 -20.77 -6.22 -10.19
N VAL A 207 -21.59 -7.20 -10.56
CA VAL A 207 -22.95 -7.38 -10.05
C VAL A 207 -23.10 -8.74 -9.40
N PHE A 208 -23.42 -8.74 -8.12
CA PHE A 208 -23.56 -9.94 -7.29
C PHE A 208 -24.96 -10.02 -6.68
N GLU A 209 -25.43 -11.23 -6.44
CA GLU A 209 -26.63 -11.49 -5.65
C GLU A 209 -26.26 -12.42 -4.49
N ILE A 210 -26.58 -11.99 -3.28
CA ILE A 210 -26.39 -12.78 -2.07
C ILE A 210 -27.77 -13.23 -1.58
N ALA A 211 -28.00 -14.53 -1.59
CA ALA A 211 -29.22 -15.15 -1.12
C ALA A 211 -28.93 -15.93 0.18
N ASN A 212 -29.84 -15.79 1.16
CA ASN A 212 -29.93 -16.62 2.35
C ASN A 212 -31.36 -17.17 2.45
N GLY A 213 -31.67 -18.03 3.43
CA GLY A 213 -33.00 -18.61 3.58
C GLY A 213 -34.17 -17.62 3.73
N GLY A 214 -33.90 -16.32 3.89
CA GLY A 214 -34.90 -15.26 4.08
C GLY A 214 -35.12 -14.33 2.89
N GLY A 215 -34.31 -14.46 1.82
CA GLY A 215 -34.41 -13.59 0.65
C GLY A 215 -33.10 -13.47 -0.12
N SER A 216 -33.07 -12.52 -1.08
CA SER A 216 -31.84 -12.17 -1.79
C SER A 216 -31.62 -10.66 -1.80
N THR A 217 -30.35 -10.27 -1.84
CA THR A 217 -29.90 -8.87 -1.95
C THR A 217 -28.99 -8.76 -3.16
N ARG A 218 -29.35 -7.88 -4.09
CA ARG A 218 -28.51 -7.53 -5.25
C ARG A 218 -27.54 -6.42 -4.84
N ILE A 219 -26.29 -6.59 -5.22
CA ILE A 219 -25.22 -5.64 -5.00
C ILE A 219 -24.60 -5.32 -6.36
N ASP A 220 -24.59 -4.03 -6.70
CA ASP A 220 -24.08 -3.53 -7.97
C ASP A 220 -22.99 -2.47 -7.68
N LEU A 221 -21.72 -2.82 -7.95
CA LEU A 221 -20.60 -1.90 -7.75
C LEU A 221 -20.50 -0.87 -8.90
N ASN A 222 -21.23 -1.05 -10.01
CA ASN A 222 -21.23 -0.12 -11.13
C ASN A 222 -22.00 1.19 -10.82
N GLU A 223 -22.76 1.21 -9.73
CA GLU A 223 -23.37 2.45 -9.22
C GLU A 223 -22.32 3.49 -8.84
N ASP A 224 -21.12 3.05 -8.43
CA ASP A 224 -20.01 3.92 -8.11
C ASP A 224 -19.14 4.14 -9.36
N THR A 225 -19.26 5.33 -9.95
CA THR A 225 -18.46 5.72 -11.13
C THR A 225 -17.12 6.34 -10.79
N HIS A 226 -16.95 6.79 -9.55
CA HIS A 226 -15.73 7.38 -9.02
C HIS A 226 -15.34 6.70 -7.71
N ILE A 227 -14.05 6.69 -7.41
CA ILE A 227 -13.51 6.21 -6.14
C ILE A 227 -12.80 7.40 -5.49
N GLU A 228 -13.25 7.74 -4.29
CA GLU A 228 -12.73 8.87 -3.51
C GLU A 228 -12.19 8.40 -2.16
N PRO A 229 -11.29 9.20 -1.54
CA PRO A 229 -10.81 8.91 -0.20
C PRO A 229 -11.97 8.77 0.79
N PRO A 230 -11.90 7.83 1.75
CA PRO A 230 -12.93 7.69 2.79
C PRO A 230 -12.93 8.83 3.82
N TYR A 231 -12.02 9.79 3.70
CA TYR A 231 -11.88 11.00 4.51
C TYR A 231 -11.84 12.24 3.63
N GLN A 232 -12.00 13.41 4.23
CA GLN A 232 -11.97 14.67 3.49
C GLN A 232 -10.52 15.09 3.20
N VAL A 233 -10.23 15.40 1.93
CA VAL A 233 -8.94 15.99 1.51
C VAL A 233 -9.14 17.50 1.44
N GLU A 234 -8.57 18.22 2.40
CA GLU A 234 -8.66 19.68 2.47
C GLU A 234 -7.68 20.34 1.48
N PRO A 235 -8.14 21.34 0.71
CA PRO A 235 -7.25 22.13 -0.13
C PRO A 235 -6.26 22.92 0.73
N ASP A 236 -4.97 22.76 0.45
CA ASP A 236 -3.89 23.51 1.08
C ASP A 236 -2.87 23.88 -0.01
N TYR A 237 -3.16 24.96 -0.73
CA TYR A 237 -2.37 25.36 -1.89
C TYR A 237 -1.00 25.85 -1.49
N VAL A 238 0.02 25.17 -1.98
CA VAL A 238 1.41 25.58 -1.82
C VAL A 238 1.79 26.53 -2.96
N PRO A 239 2.42 27.69 -2.68
CA PRO A 239 2.94 28.58 -3.71
C PRO A 239 4.03 27.87 -4.51
N GLY A 240 3.64 27.23 -5.61
CA GLY A 240 4.51 26.37 -6.38
C GLY A 240 5.63 27.11 -7.11
N GLY A 241 6.72 26.44 -7.35
CA GLY A 241 7.67 26.73 -8.41
C GLY A 241 8.80 27.72 -8.10
N LEU A 242 8.83 28.33 -6.93
CA LEU A 242 9.89 29.28 -6.56
C LEU A 242 10.92 28.72 -5.57
N VAL A 243 10.72 27.51 -5.10
CA VAL A 243 11.62 26.88 -4.13
C VAL A 243 12.70 26.11 -4.88
N LYS A 244 13.94 26.33 -4.54
CA LYS A 244 15.04 25.54 -5.13
C LYS A 244 15.05 24.12 -4.56
N MET A 245 14.72 23.95 -3.30
CA MET A 245 14.60 22.69 -2.59
C MET A 245 13.60 22.82 -1.45
N GLY A 246 12.63 21.94 -1.38
CA GLY A 246 11.61 21.90 -0.32
C GLY A 246 10.89 20.58 -0.29
N ILE A 247 10.17 20.34 0.80
CA ILE A 247 9.28 19.17 0.94
C ILE A 247 7.88 19.67 1.23
N GLU A 248 6.92 19.11 0.52
CA GLU A 248 5.51 19.14 0.82
C GLU A 248 5.08 17.80 1.38
N VAL A 249 4.48 17.79 2.55
CA VAL A 249 3.96 16.56 3.18
C VAL A 249 2.54 16.31 2.65
N LEU A 250 2.36 15.32 1.83
CA LEU A 250 1.05 14.92 1.30
C LEU A 250 0.22 14.22 2.36
N GLY A 251 0.87 13.44 3.22
CA GLY A 251 0.30 12.76 4.36
C GLY A 251 1.38 12.23 5.29
N GLY A 252 1.01 11.93 6.54
CA GLY A 252 1.97 11.48 7.56
C GLY A 252 1.40 10.40 8.49
N ALA A 253 0.30 9.76 8.11
CA ALA A 253 -0.34 8.73 8.92
C ALA A 253 -0.03 7.32 8.40
N SER A 254 -0.29 6.32 9.21
CA SER A 254 -0.23 4.93 8.80
C SER A 254 -1.48 4.54 8.00
N GLY A 255 -1.41 3.45 7.23
CA GLY A 255 -2.55 2.87 6.52
C GLY A 255 -3.74 2.50 7.42
N PHE A 256 -3.53 2.40 8.76
CA PHE A 256 -4.56 2.11 9.75
C PHE A 256 -5.19 3.35 10.39
N THR A 257 -4.70 4.56 10.13
CA THR A 257 -5.27 5.80 10.67
C THR A 257 -6.46 6.24 9.81
N PRO A 258 -7.71 6.22 10.31
CA PRO A 258 -8.88 6.30 9.43
C PRO A 258 -9.16 7.69 8.85
N THR A 259 -8.64 8.75 9.47
CA THR A 259 -9.01 10.14 9.17
C THR A 259 -7.95 10.93 8.41
N GLU A 260 -6.79 10.33 8.16
CA GLU A 260 -5.64 11.02 7.59
C GLU A 260 -5.02 10.23 6.43
N PRO A 261 -4.39 10.90 5.45
CA PRO A 261 -3.70 10.25 4.35
C PRO A 261 -2.45 9.50 4.83
N CYS A 262 -2.10 8.43 4.10
CA CYS A 262 -0.88 7.67 4.31
C CYS A 262 0.37 8.55 4.13
N THR A 263 1.51 8.09 4.65
CA THR A 263 2.78 8.82 4.57
C THR A 263 3.27 8.93 3.13
N GLY A 264 3.44 10.17 2.67
CA GLY A 264 4.00 10.46 1.35
C GLY A 264 4.44 11.91 1.23
N LEU A 265 5.47 12.15 0.44
CA LEU A 265 6.11 13.45 0.33
C LEU A 265 6.23 13.86 -1.15
N ALA A 266 6.02 15.13 -1.44
CA ALA A 266 6.38 15.75 -2.70
C ALA A 266 7.62 16.62 -2.50
N PHE A 267 8.75 16.14 -2.97
CA PHE A 267 10.03 16.82 -2.89
C PHE A 267 10.17 17.77 -4.08
N CYS A 268 10.13 19.07 -3.84
CA CYS A 268 10.33 20.07 -4.88
C CYS A 268 11.83 20.36 -5.05
N TYR A 269 12.31 20.24 -6.28
CA TYR A 269 13.68 20.56 -6.64
C TYR A 269 13.72 21.28 -7.99
N ASN A 270 14.24 22.51 -7.98
CA ASN A 270 14.32 23.37 -9.16
C ASN A 270 12.98 23.58 -9.90
N GLY A 271 11.84 23.51 -9.19
CA GLY A 271 10.52 23.72 -9.76
C GLY A 271 9.82 22.45 -10.29
N GLU A 272 10.47 21.31 -10.22
CA GLU A 272 9.89 20.01 -10.51
C GLU A 272 9.67 19.23 -9.21
N TYR A 273 8.79 18.23 -9.26
CA TYR A 273 8.49 17.40 -8.11
C TYR A 273 9.00 15.97 -8.31
N LEU A 274 9.72 15.49 -7.30
CA LEU A 274 10.05 14.10 -7.10
C LEU A 274 9.21 13.60 -5.93
N LEU A 275 8.35 12.62 -6.15
CA LEU A 275 7.59 12.02 -5.07
C LEU A 275 8.48 11.05 -4.28
N ILE A 276 8.32 11.02 -2.96
CA ILE A 276 8.79 9.93 -2.13
C ILE A 276 7.58 9.08 -1.83
N ASP A 277 7.55 7.92 -2.45
CA ASP A 277 6.41 7.03 -2.54
C ASP A 277 5.19 7.61 -3.28
N ALA A 278 4.22 6.78 -3.56
CA ALA A 278 2.96 7.14 -4.19
C ALA A 278 1.82 6.66 -3.30
N ILE A 279 1.25 7.58 -2.53
CA ILE A 279 0.16 7.28 -1.60
C ILE A 279 -1.16 6.99 -2.33
N PRO A 280 -2.10 6.26 -1.73
CA PRO A 280 -3.45 6.14 -2.23
C PRO A 280 -4.07 7.50 -2.53
N PHE A 281 -4.88 7.57 -3.59
CA PHE A 281 -5.52 8.82 -4.03
C PHE A 281 -4.54 9.96 -4.35
N LEU A 282 -3.37 9.61 -4.88
CA LEU A 282 -2.29 10.55 -5.20
C LEU A 282 -2.77 11.78 -5.97
N ASP A 283 -3.65 11.60 -6.97
CA ASP A 283 -4.17 12.70 -7.81
C ASP A 283 -4.92 13.74 -6.97
N GLN A 284 -5.75 13.30 -6.03
CA GLN A 284 -6.53 14.16 -5.14
C GLN A 284 -5.62 14.93 -4.18
N HIS A 285 -4.60 14.26 -3.63
CA HIS A 285 -3.63 14.90 -2.73
C HIS A 285 -2.76 15.92 -3.44
N LEU A 286 -2.27 15.62 -4.63
CA LEU A 286 -1.52 16.58 -5.45
C LEU A 286 -2.39 17.77 -5.84
N PHE A 287 -3.61 17.52 -6.29
CA PHE A 287 -4.56 18.57 -6.65
C PHE A 287 -4.88 19.50 -5.46
N ALA A 288 -5.10 18.94 -4.29
CA ALA A 288 -5.34 19.71 -3.06
C ALA A 288 -4.18 20.65 -2.69
N ARG A 289 -2.95 20.31 -3.11
CA ARG A 289 -1.75 21.15 -2.94
C ARG A 289 -1.49 22.10 -4.11
N GLY A 290 -2.33 22.07 -5.16
CA GLY A 290 -2.11 22.81 -6.39
C GLY A 290 -0.95 22.30 -7.24
N ILE A 291 -0.55 21.04 -7.03
CA ILE A 291 0.50 20.37 -7.79
C ILE A 291 -0.15 19.60 -8.93
N SER A 292 0.23 19.92 -10.17
CA SER A 292 -0.19 19.13 -11.31
C SER A 292 0.60 17.82 -11.36
N LYS A 293 -0.08 16.70 -11.61
CA LYS A 293 0.54 15.40 -11.89
C LYS A 293 1.63 15.50 -12.99
N ASN A 294 1.43 16.37 -13.98
CA ASN A 294 2.41 16.60 -15.05
C ASN A 294 3.72 17.29 -14.59
N GLN A 295 3.77 17.80 -13.36
CA GLN A 295 4.97 18.35 -12.75
C GLN A 295 5.77 17.28 -11.98
N VAL A 296 5.24 16.06 -11.88
CA VAL A 296 5.94 14.93 -11.28
C VAL A 296 6.93 14.37 -12.29
N ALA A 297 8.21 14.62 -12.05
CA ALA A 297 9.30 14.12 -12.90
C ALA A 297 9.68 12.67 -12.55
N ALA A 298 9.65 12.33 -11.26
CA ALA A 298 10.08 11.03 -10.77
C ALA A 298 9.37 10.63 -9.48
N VAL A 299 9.47 9.34 -9.16
CA VAL A 299 9.11 8.77 -7.85
C VAL A 299 10.33 8.03 -7.30
N PHE A 300 10.77 8.38 -6.11
CA PHE A 300 11.63 7.52 -5.31
C PHE A 300 10.74 6.54 -4.56
N LEU A 301 10.77 5.28 -4.99
CA LEU A 301 9.93 4.23 -4.42
C LEU A 301 10.70 3.46 -3.37
N THR A 302 10.25 3.57 -2.12
CA THR A 302 10.91 2.92 -0.99
C THR A 302 10.63 1.42 -0.94
N HIS A 303 9.38 1.02 -1.10
CA HIS A 303 8.91 -0.38 -1.08
C HIS A 303 7.49 -0.52 -1.64
N LEU A 304 6.85 -1.70 -1.48
CA LEU A 304 5.64 -2.06 -2.22
C LEU A 304 4.35 -2.15 -1.43
N HIS A 305 4.30 -1.79 -0.15
CA HIS A 305 3.03 -1.83 0.57
C HIS A 305 2.00 -0.90 -0.08
N ASP A 306 0.72 -1.19 0.08
CA ASP A 306 -0.38 -0.49 -0.62
C ASP A 306 -0.45 1.00 -0.28
N ASP A 307 0.02 1.40 0.89
CA ASP A 307 0.08 2.79 1.33
C ASP A 307 1.29 3.58 0.78
N HIS A 308 2.22 2.93 0.07
CA HIS A 308 3.42 3.55 -0.52
C HIS A 308 3.51 3.42 -2.04
N SER A 309 2.78 2.48 -2.65
CA SER A 309 3.01 2.10 -4.04
C SER A 309 1.80 2.25 -4.96
N SER A 310 0.94 3.25 -4.72
CA SER A 310 -0.20 3.58 -5.59
C SER A 310 0.25 4.24 -6.90
N LEU A 311 1.02 3.51 -7.70
CA LEU A 311 1.64 4.01 -8.94
C LEU A 311 0.68 4.08 -10.13
N PHE A 312 -0.48 3.42 -10.06
CA PHE A 312 -1.41 3.33 -11.19
C PHE A 312 -1.83 4.69 -11.76
N PRO A 313 -2.14 5.75 -10.97
CA PRO A 313 -2.48 7.06 -11.50
C PRO A 313 -1.39 7.67 -12.39
N LEU A 314 -0.12 7.32 -12.17
CA LEU A 314 1.01 7.79 -12.95
C LEU A 314 1.12 7.08 -14.31
N MET A 315 0.56 5.87 -14.46
CA MET A 315 0.47 5.18 -15.75
C MET A 315 -0.48 5.88 -16.74
N LEU A 316 -1.39 6.70 -16.23
CA LEU A 316 -2.32 7.48 -17.06
C LEU A 316 -1.70 8.79 -17.60
N MET A 317 -0.43 9.03 -17.32
CA MET A 317 0.30 10.19 -17.86
C MET A 317 0.71 9.98 -19.32
N PRO A 318 0.83 11.05 -20.11
CA PRO A 318 1.20 10.96 -21.52
C PRO A 318 2.69 10.65 -21.74
N HIS A 319 3.48 10.59 -20.68
CA HIS A 319 4.92 10.29 -20.71
C HIS A 319 5.29 9.28 -19.63
N ARG A 320 6.42 8.65 -19.79
CA ARG A 320 6.96 7.75 -18.77
C ARG A 320 7.43 8.53 -17.56
N VAL A 321 7.20 7.96 -16.38
CA VAL A 321 7.71 8.50 -15.11
C VAL A 321 8.97 7.74 -14.71
N ASP A 322 9.99 8.47 -14.25
CA ASP A 322 11.19 7.84 -13.71
C ASP A 322 10.89 7.23 -12.34
N LEU A 323 11.11 5.92 -12.19
CA LEU A 323 11.11 5.24 -10.89
C LEU A 323 12.55 5.10 -10.41
N ILE A 324 12.90 5.86 -9.39
CA ILE A 324 14.21 5.83 -8.73
C ILE A 324 14.10 4.80 -7.59
N THR A 325 14.63 3.63 -7.82
CA THR A 325 14.55 2.52 -6.84
C THR A 325 15.56 1.44 -7.21
N THR A 326 15.65 0.37 -6.43
CA THR A 326 16.47 -0.79 -6.82
C THR A 326 15.75 -1.60 -7.91
N ARG A 327 16.52 -2.40 -8.65
CA ARG A 327 15.97 -3.29 -9.69
C ARG A 327 14.94 -4.26 -9.12
N GLU A 328 15.19 -4.76 -7.92
CA GLU A 328 14.32 -5.72 -7.24
C GLU A 328 12.97 -5.11 -6.89
N ILE A 329 12.98 -3.95 -6.25
CA ILE A 329 11.76 -3.21 -5.91
C ILE A 329 11.00 -2.83 -7.19
N PHE A 330 11.70 -2.39 -8.25
CA PHE A 330 11.09 -2.12 -9.55
C PHE A 330 10.38 -3.35 -10.13
N ASN A 331 11.07 -4.50 -10.18
CA ASN A 331 10.50 -5.72 -10.75
C ASN A 331 9.25 -6.16 -9.98
N MET A 332 9.32 -6.13 -8.64
CA MET A 332 8.18 -6.43 -7.79
C MET A 332 7.02 -5.44 -8.00
N ALA A 333 7.31 -4.13 -8.15
CA ALA A 333 6.30 -3.11 -8.39
C ALA A 333 5.57 -3.33 -9.71
N MET A 334 6.31 -3.61 -10.78
CA MET A 334 5.73 -3.90 -12.09
C MET A 334 4.85 -5.14 -12.05
N GLU A 335 5.28 -6.18 -11.34
CA GLU A 335 4.51 -7.40 -11.16
C GLU A 335 3.23 -7.17 -10.33
N LYS A 336 3.33 -6.43 -9.22
CA LYS A 336 2.18 -6.04 -8.39
C LYS A 336 1.13 -5.32 -9.23
N ILE A 337 1.53 -4.30 -9.99
CA ILE A 337 0.63 -3.55 -10.85
C ILE A 337 0.03 -4.46 -11.92
N ALA A 338 0.83 -5.29 -12.59
CA ALA A 338 0.36 -6.21 -13.62
C ALA A 338 -0.74 -7.14 -13.10
N CYS A 339 -0.55 -7.70 -11.91
CA CYS A 339 -1.57 -8.51 -11.23
C CYS A 339 -2.80 -7.66 -10.85
N GLY A 340 -2.58 -6.43 -10.37
CA GLY A 340 -3.65 -5.53 -9.96
C GLY A 340 -4.57 -5.11 -11.10
N VAL A 341 -4.02 -4.77 -12.27
CA VAL A 341 -4.80 -4.31 -13.45
C VAL A 341 -5.16 -5.45 -14.42
N GLY A 342 -4.60 -6.64 -14.24
CA GLY A 342 -4.78 -7.75 -15.18
C GLY A 342 -4.04 -7.56 -16.52
N TRP A 343 -3.02 -6.69 -16.56
CA TRP A 343 -2.22 -6.45 -17.76
C TRP A 343 -0.98 -7.34 -17.81
N THR A 344 -0.33 -7.39 -19.00
CA THR A 344 0.97 -8.06 -19.09
C THR A 344 2.05 -7.21 -18.41
N LEU A 345 3.04 -7.87 -17.80
CA LEU A 345 4.19 -7.20 -17.19
C LEU A 345 4.88 -6.23 -18.18
N ARG A 346 5.00 -6.63 -19.45
CA ARG A 346 5.57 -5.78 -20.49
C ARG A 346 4.79 -4.47 -20.69
N ALA A 347 3.45 -4.55 -20.76
CA ALA A 347 2.60 -3.37 -20.91
C ALA A 347 2.78 -2.40 -19.74
N VAL A 348 2.85 -2.91 -18.51
CA VAL A 348 3.09 -2.08 -17.32
C VAL A 348 4.46 -1.41 -17.36
N CYS A 349 5.52 -2.16 -17.71
CA CYS A 349 6.88 -1.61 -17.80
C CYS A 349 7.01 -0.49 -18.84
N GLU A 350 6.12 -0.42 -19.84
CA GLU A 350 6.18 0.65 -20.86
C GLU A 350 5.81 2.04 -20.30
N HIS A 351 5.22 2.13 -19.10
CA HIS A 351 4.83 3.40 -18.45
C HIS A 351 5.92 4.01 -17.56
N PHE A 352 6.97 3.26 -17.24
CA PHE A 352 8.00 3.69 -16.32
C PHE A 352 9.40 3.56 -16.90
N ASN A 353 10.33 4.41 -16.44
CA ASN A 353 11.76 4.23 -16.66
C ASN A 353 12.40 3.87 -15.33
N LEU A 354 13.15 2.77 -15.26
CA LEU A 354 13.95 2.48 -14.08
C LEU A 354 15.18 3.39 -14.05
N VAL A 355 15.29 4.20 -13.00
CA VAL A 355 16.52 4.87 -12.58
C VAL A 355 17.10 4.05 -11.44
N GLU A 356 17.91 3.06 -11.79
CA GLU A 356 18.42 2.08 -10.85
C GLU A 356 19.36 2.70 -9.82
N VAL A 357 19.08 2.48 -8.55
CA VAL A 357 19.95 2.86 -7.44
C VAL A 357 20.45 1.60 -6.71
N GLN A 358 21.60 1.74 -6.08
CA GLN A 358 22.19 0.68 -5.26
C GLN A 358 22.47 1.23 -3.86
N PRO A 359 22.08 0.55 -2.79
CA PRO A 359 22.36 0.98 -1.43
C PRO A 359 23.84 1.29 -1.20
N GLY A 360 24.13 2.46 -0.63
CA GLY A 360 25.49 2.94 -0.40
C GLY A 360 26.19 3.57 -1.61
N VAL A 361 25.54 3.63 -2.79
CA VAL A 361 26.11 4.25 -4.00
C VAL A 361 25.37 5.54 -4.31
N ARG A 362 26.09 6.65 -4.36
CA ARG A 362 25.51 7.97 -4.67
C ARG A 362 25.12 8.07 -6.15
N LEU A 363 23.88 8.47 -6.39
CA LEU A 363 23.35 8.84 -7.69
C LEU A 363 23.25 10.37 -7.77
N ASN A 364 23.68 10.97 -8.89
CA ASN A 364 23.33 12.36 -9.21
C ASN A 364 22.14 12.39 -10.16
N TYR A 365 21.01 12.89 -9.67
CA TYR A 365 19.78 13.03 -10.47
C TYR A 365 19.51 14.53 -10.68
N PHE A 366 19.87 15.06 -11.84
CA PHE A 366 19.75 16.48 -12.23
C PHE A 366 20.30 17.49 -11.21
N GLY A 367 21.42 17.13 -10.55
CA GLY A 367 22.08 17.97 -9.54
C GLY A 367 21.56 17.75 -8.11
N LEU A 368 20.61 16.90 -7.91
CA LEU A 368 20.24 16.32 -6.61
C LEU A 368 21.06 15.05 -6.40
N THR A 369 21.81 14.97 -5.31
CA THR A 369 22.51 13.75 -4.90
C THR A 369 21.55 12.88 -4.10
N ILE A 370 21.39 11.63 -4.48
CA ILE A 370 20.58 10.63 -3.80
C ILE A 370 21.52 9.53 -3.31
N GLU A 371 21.56 9.29 -2.01
CA GLU A 371 22.34 8.23 -1.39
C GLU A 371 21.39 7.22 -0.74
N PRO A 372 21.07 6.11 -1.42
CA PRO A 372 20.14 5.12 -0.89
C PRO A 372 20.78 4.26 0.19
N HIS A 373 19.97 3.82 1.16
CA HIS A 373 20.36 2.87 2.19
C HIS A 373 19.28 1.82 2.41
N VAL A 374 19.66 0.63 2.84
CA VAL A 374 18.73 -0.45 3.21
C VAL A 374 18.03 -0.08 4.51
N THR A 375 16.73 -0.34 4.58
CA THR A 375 15.95 -0.32 5.82
C THR A 375 15.41 -1.72 6.13
N VAL A 376 15.04 -1.97 7.36
CA VAL A 376 14.63 -3.30 7.83
C VAL A 376 13.10 -3.36 7.91
N HIS A 377 12.52 -4.08 6.97
CA HIS A 377 11.08 -4.26 6.86
C HIS A 377 10.73 -5.67 6.38
N SER A 378 9.44 -6.02 6.34
CA SER A 378 8.97 -7.36 5.94
C SER A 378 9.24 -7.72 4.47
N ILE A 379 9.51 -6.72 3.64
CA ILE A 379 9.88 -6.86 2.23
C ILE A 379 11.07 -5.94 1.91
N PRO A 380 11.79 -6.13 0.79
CA PRO A 380 12.86 -5.24 0.37
C PRO A 380 12.45 -3.78 0.42
N THR A 381 13.16 -3.00 1.23
CA THR A 381 12.86 -1.59 1.49
C THR A 381 14.15 -0.78 1.52
N ILE A 382 14.08 0.43 0.98
CA ILE A 382 15.17 1.40 0.99
C ILE A 382 14.67 2.76 1.46
N GLY A 383 15.54 3.47 2.14
CA GLY A 383 15.46 4.91 2.32
C GLY A 383 16.52 5.64 1.52
N ALA A 384 16.60 6.94 1.60
CA ALA A 384 17.70 7.71 1.01
C ALA A 384 17.94 9.04 1.71
N THR A 385 19.19 9.50 1.63
CA THR A 385 19.56 10.89 1.91
C THR A 385 19.62 11.65 0.59
N PHE A 386 18.83 12.73 0.52
CA PHE A 386 18.77 13.65 -0.61
C PHE A 386 19.58 14.89 -0.26
N SER A 387 20.60 15.23 -1.04
CA SER A 387 21.42 16.41 -0.76
C SER A 387 21.66 17.26 -2.00
N THR A 388 21.83 18.57 -1.79
CA THR A 388 22.24 19.53 -2.82
C THR A 388 23.06 20.65 -2.23
N ILE A 389 23.94 21.23 -3.05
CA ILE A 389 24.72 22.40 -2.68
C ILE A 389 24.09 23.64 -3.32
N ASN A 390 23.66 24.59 -2.48
CA ASN A 390 23.16 25.87 -2.93
C ASN A 390 23.98 27.02 -2.33
N LYS A 391 24.65 27.82 -3.18
CA LYS A 391 25.52 28.93 -2.76
C LYS A 391 26.57 28.51 -1.73
N GLY A 392 27.15 27.32 -1.90
CA GLY A 392 28.17 26.77 -1.01
C GLY A 392 27.63 26.21 0.32
N ILE A 393 26.32 26.16 0.51
CA ILE A 393 25.66 25.54 1.66
C ILE A 393 25.06 24.22 1.21
N GLU A 394 25.51 23.16 1.83
CA GLU A 394 24.89 21.81 1.66
C GLU A 394 23.60 21.76 2.46
N ARG A 395 22.58 21.15 1.84
CA ARG A 395 21.29 20.87 2.46
C ARG A 395 20.97 19.41 2.23
N GLU A 396 20.58 18.78 3.30
CA GLU A 396 20.29 17.34 3.30
C GLU A 396 18.91 17.08 3.92
N ILE A 397 18.25 16.08 3.37
CA ILE A 397 16.99 15.51 3.87
C ILE A 397 17.13 14.01 3.83
N CYS A 398 16.99 13.37 4.99
CA CYS A 398 16.97 11.92 5.07
C CYS A 398 15.53 11.42 5.18
N VAL A 399 15.17 10.47 4.32
CA VAL A 399 13.90 9.74 4.36
C VAL A 399 14.24 8.29 4.60
N VAL A 400 13.82 7.75 5.73
CA VAL A 400 14.12 6.35 6.09
C VAL A 400 13.17 5.40 5.36
N GLY A 401 11.95 5.84 5.02
CA GLY A 401 10.89 4.94 4.60
C GLY A 401 10.37 4.14 5.81
N ASP A 402 9.75 2.99 5.54
CA ASP A 402 9.34 2.11 6.61
C ASP A 402 10.54 1.32 7.16
N ASN A 403 10.62 1.28 8.47
CA ASN A 403 11.69 0.59 9.18
C ASN A 403 11.16 -0.03 10.48
N HIS A 404 11.66 -1.17 10.85
CA HIS A 404 11.33 -1.77 12.13
C HIS A 404 11.95 -0.97 13.28
N SER A 405 11.49 -1.18 14.52
CA SER A 405 12.07 -0.46 15.67
C SER A 405 13.58 -0.68 15.75
N MET A 406 14.34 0.35 16.10
CA MET A 406 15.79 0.23 16.18
C MET A 406 16.27 -0.82 17.20
N ASP A 407 15.47 -1.09 18.23
CA ASP A 407 15.80 -2.15 19.19
C ASP A 407 15.71 -3.53 18.54
N ALA A 408 14.68 -3.77 17.73
CA ALA A 408 14.56 -5.01 16.96
C ALA A 408 15.63 -5.12 15.86
N VAL A 409 15.96 -4.02 15.16
CA VAL A 409 17.06 -3.99 14.18
C VAL A 409 18.39 -4.38 14.84
N ARG A 410 18.69 -3.83 16.02
CA ARG A 410 19.89 -4.19 16.79
C ARG A 410 19.90 -5.66 17.22
N GLU A 411 18.75 -6.19 17.67
CA GLU A 411 18.61 -7.61 18.02
C GLU A 411 18.86 -8.50 16.79
N MET A 412 18.25 -8.20 15.65
CA MET A 412 18.46 -8.92 14.40
C MET A 412 19.93 -8.87 13.97
N THR A 413 20.60 -7.72 14.16
CA THR A 413 22.04 -7.57 13.88
C THR A 413 22.89 -8.45 14.80
N GLN A 414 22.59 -8.49 16.10
CA GLN A 414 23.30 -9.36 17.05
C GLN A 414 23.15 -10.85 16.70
N ARG A 415 22.01 -11.23 16.12
CA ARG A 415 21.74 -12.59 15.63
C ARG A 415 22.35 -12.86 14.24
N GLY A 416 22.97 -11.86 13.61
CA GLY A 416 23.59 -11.98 12.29
C GLY A 416 22.63 -12.03 11.12
N LEU A 417 21.36 -11.63 11.31
CA LEU A 417 20.33 -11.55 10.27
C LEU A 417 20.47 -10.28 9.43
N ILE A 418 20.92 -9.19 10.05
CA ILE A 418 21.12 -7.88 9.45
C ILE A 418 22.58 -7.47 9.60
N ARG A 419 23.15 -6.81 8.59
CA ARG A 419 24.54 -6.34 8.61
C ARG A 419 24.72 -5.17 9.59
N GLU A 420 25.87 -5.12 10.25
CA GLU A 420 26.23 -3.96 11.10
C GLU A 420 26.25 -2.65 10.33
N SER A 421 26.63 -2.68 9.04
CA SER A 421 26.60 -1.48 8.18
C SER A 421 25.20 -0.95 7.98
N THR A 422 24.19 -1.82 7.83
CA THR A 422 22.78 -1.43 7.70
C THR A 422 22.31 -0.74 8.97
N THR A 423 22.57 -1.31 10.15
CA THR A 423 22.24 -0.72 11.44
C THR A 423 22.87 0.65 11.63
N LYS A 424 24.16 0.80 11.32
CA LYS A 424 24.88 2.08 11.41
C LYS A 424 24.33 3.16 10.49
N ASN A 425 23.81 2.81 9.32
CA ASN A 425 23.21 3.77 8.40
C ASN A 425 21.83 4.26 8.89
N LEU A 426 21.19 3.53 9.80
CA LEU A 426 19.89 3.86 10.39
C LEU A 426 20.02 4.61 11.73
N GLU A 427 21.18 4.57 12.41
CA GLU A 427 21.51 5.33 13.63
C GLU A 427 21.98 6.74 13.31
#